data_fb39ec5328657558c2b0d9a4d657a02c
#
_entry.id   fb39ec5328657558c2b0d9a4d657a02c
#
_cell.length_a   1.000
_cell.length_b   1.000
_cell.length_c   1.000
_cell.angle_alpha   90.00
_cell.angle_beta   90.00
_cell.angle_gamma   90.00
#
_symmetry.space_group_name_H-M   'P 1'
#
loop_
_entity.id
_entity.type
_entity.pdbx_description
1 polymer ?
#
loop_
_entity_poly.entity_id
_entity_poly.type
_entity_poly.pdbx_seq_one_letter_code
_entity_poly.pdbx_strand_id
1 'polypeptide(L)'
;MKYYIYPCSSQKDAPYLIFSSGLGGHASFWNPQLESLSTHFNIVTYDQEGCHQDSALLPAHYHMCDMANQVLHLLEHLQIHEFHMIGHALGGIIGMELAKQLKSSSITMLSLTLINAWDELDAHTQKCFDARIALLASAGAEAYIRAQALFLYPPAWISQNHSHIKNTEDIQLQGFPPKTNVFARLKALMHFQLQ
;
A
#
# COMPACT_ATOMS: atom_id res chain seq x y z
N MET A 1 0.99 13.14 5.92
CA MET A 1 0.28 11.89 5.61
C MET A 1 -1.16 11.99 6.09
N LYS A 2 -2.15 11.59 5.28
CA LYS A 2 -3.55 11.44 5.73
C LYS A 2 -3.72 10.08 6.38
N TYR A 3 -4.42 10.03 7.50
CA TYR A 3 -4.78 8.79 8.18
C TYR A 3 -6.20 8.87 8.75
N TYR A 4 -6.78 7.72 9.02
CA TYR A 4 -8.15 7.58 9.50
C TYR A 4 -8.18 6.57 10.63
N ILE A 5 -8.91 6.90 11.70
CA ILE A 5 -9.05 6.05 12.88
C ILE A 5 -10.50 5.62 12.99
N TYR A 6 -10.71 4.33 13.16
CA TYR A 6 -12.00 3.69 13.37
C TYR A 6 -11.97 3.01 14.74
N PRO A 7 -12.50 3.65 15.80
CA PRO A 7 -12.52 3.08 17.13
C PRO A 7 -13.30 1.77 17.15
N CYS A 8 -12.87 0.83 17.99
CA CYS A 8 -13.60 -0.41 18.21
C CYS A 8 -15.00 -0.12 18.76
N SER A 9 -16.02 -0.71 18.16
CA SER A 9 -17.41 -0.48 18.56
C SER A 9 -17.83 -1.27 19.80
N SER A 10 -17.11 -2.34 20.13
CA SER A 10 -17.48 -3.24 21.24
C SER A 10 -16.74 -2.96 22.55
N GLN A 11 -15.50 -2.45 22.47
CA GLN A 11 -14.67 -2.21 23.66
C GLN A 11 -13.65 -1.10 23.47
N LYS A 12 -13.45 -0.28 24.51
CA LYS A 12 -12.55 0.88 24.43
C LYS A 12 -11.07 0.50 24.32
N ASP A 13 -10.65 -0.56 25.00
CA ASP A 13 -9.26 -1.01 25.10
C ASP A 13 -8.94 -2.15 24.11
N ALA A 14 -9.64 -2.16 22.96
CA ALA A 14 -9.37 -3.11 21.90
C ALA A 14 -7.94 -2.93 21.33
N PRO A 15 -7.28 -4.01 20.89
CA PRO A 15 -5.97 -3.91 20.25
C PRO A 15 -6.03 -3.08 18.97
N TYR A 16 -4.90 -2.46 18.62
CA TYR A 16 -4.78 -1.71 17.37
C TYR A 16 -4.50 -2.62 16.18
N LEU A 17 -5.14 -2.31 15.05
CA LEU A 17 -4.90 -2.94 13.76
C LEU A 17 -4.57 -1.88 12.72
N ILE A 18 -3.36 -1.97 12.16
CA ILE A 18 -2.87 -1.05 11.14
C ILE A 18 -3.01 -1.71 9.77
N PHE A 19 -3.65 -1.03 8.83
CA PHE A 19 -3.76 -1.49 7.46
C PHE A 19 -2.81 -0.74 6.54
N SER A 20 -2.05 -1.47 5.72
CA SER A 20 -1.19 -0.92 4.68
C SER A 20 -1.60 -1.47 3.31
N SER A 21 -1.97 -0.58 2.41
CA SER A 21 -2.47 -0.94 1.07
C SER A 21 -1.32 -1.22 0.09
N GLY A 22 -1.67 -1.76 -1.08
CA GLY A 22 -0.73 -2.00 -2.18
C GLY A 22 -0.20 -0.72 -2.84
N LEU A 23 0.32 -0.84 -4.05
CA LEU A 23 0.99 0.25 -4.78
C LEU A 23 0.08 1.47 -5.04
N GLY A 24 -1.25 1.31 -5.09
CA GLY A 24 -2.20 2.43 -5.16
C GLY A 24 -2.07 3.39 -3.99
N GLY A 25 -1.76 2.89 -2.81
CA GLY A 25 -1.41 3.68 -1.63
C GLY A 25 -2.59 4.23 -0.83
N HIS A 26 -3.84 4.04 -1.27
CA HIS A 26 -5.00 4.66 -0.66
C HIS A 26 -5.57 3.84 0.51
N ALA A 27 -5.89 4.53 1.60
CA ALA A 27 -6.58 3.97 2.77
C ALA A 27 -7.93 3.33 2.40
N SER A 28 -8.64 3.92 1.43
CA SER A 28 -9.96 3.48 0.97
C SER A 28 -9.98 2.06 0.40
N PHE A 29 -8.83 1.48 0.05
CA PHE A 29 -8.71 0.08 -0.34
C PHE A 29 -9.29 -0.87 0.72
N TRP A 30 -9.21 -0.49 2.00
CA TRP A 30 -9.63 -1.29 3.13
C TRP A 30 -11.08 -1.06 3.58
N ASN A 31 -11.83 -0.16 2.91
CA ASN A 31 -13.21 0.14 3.29
C ASN A 31 -14.10 -1.09 3.45
N PRO A 32 -14.02 -2.14 2.58
CA PRO A 32 -14.87 -3.33 2.71
C PRO A 32 -14.62 -4.16 3.99
N GLN A 33 -13.44 -4.03 4.62
CA GLN A 33 -13.05 -4.78 5.82
C GLN A 33 -13.38 -4.04 7.12
N LEU A 34 -13.63 -2.72 7.05
CA LEU A 34 -13.73 -1.86 8.23
C LEU A 34 -14.91 -2.25 9.13
N GLU A 35 -16.10 -2.45 8.56
CA GLU A 35 -17.31 -2.76 9.31
C GLU A 35 -17.14 -4.01 10.18
N SER A 36 -16.63 -5.10 9.61
CA SER A 36 -16.43 -6.35 10.32
C SER A 36 -15.35 -6.26 11.40
N LEU A 37 -14.20 -5.67 11.06
CA LEU A 37 -13.03 -5.68 11.94
C LEU A 37 -13.07 -4.60 13.03
N SER A 38 -13.79 -3.51 12.82
CA SER A 38 -14.00 -2.47 13.86
C SER A 38 -14.84 -2.96 15.05
N THR A 39 -15.45 -4.14 14.97
CA THR A 39 -16.07 -4.79 16.13
C THR A 39 -15.04 -5.40 17.09
N HIS A 40 -13.80 -5.59 16.66
CA HIS A 40 -12.75 -6.27 17.42
C HIS A 40 -11.48 -5.44 17.64
N PHE A 41 -11.22 -4.45 16.78
CA PHE A 41 -9.97 -3.68 16.77
C PHE A 41 -10.23 -2.17 16.71
N ASN A 42 -9.32 -1.40 17.30
CA ASN A 42 -9.12 0.00 16.94
C ASN A 42 -8.33 0.03 15.63
N ILE A 43 -8.98 0.40 14.52
CA ILE A 43 -8.37 0.32 13.19
C ILE A 43 -7.75 1.66 12.81
N VAL A 44 -6.55 1.60 12.23
CA VAL A 44 -5.90 2.74 11.58
C VAL A 44 -5.60 2.39 10.13
N THR A 45 -6.06 3.24 9.22
CA THR A 45 -5.70 3.21 7.80
C THR A 45 -5.01 4.51 7.42
N TYR A 46 -4.18 4.52 6.39
CA TYR A 46 -3.45 5.71 5.97
C TYR A 46 -3.23 5.74 4.45
N ASP A 47 -3.10 6.95 3.93
CA ASP A 47 -2.67 7.17 2.56
C ASP A 47 -1.14 7.25 2.52
N GLN A 48 -0.51 6.42 1.69
CA GLN A 48 0.95 6.40 1.52
C GLN A 48 1.42 7.70 0.86
N GLU A 49 2.63 8.16 1.19
CA GLU A 49 3.21 9.35 0.56
C GLU A 49 3.32 9.22 -0.95
N GLY A 50 3.08 10.30 -1.64
CA GLY A 50 3.19 10.34 -3.08
C GLY A 50 2.06 9.66 -3.85
N CYS A 51 0.98 9.20 -3.20
CA CYS A 51 -0.11 8.45 -3.85
C CYS A 51 -1.25 9.32 -4.41
N HIS A 52 -1.29 10.61 -4.11
CA HIS A 52 -2.31 11.54 -4.58
C HIS A 52 -1.81 12.47 -5.69
N GLN A 53 -2.73 13.00 -6.47
CA GLN A 53 -2.46 13.97 -7.56
C GLN A 53 -1.73 15.22 -7.05
N ASP A 54 -2.09 15.69 -5.86
CA ASP A 54 -1.55 16.89 -5.20
C ASP A 54 -0.39 16.58 -4.24
N SER A 55 0.13 15.34 -4.26
CA SER A 55 1.26 14.97 -3.41
C SER A 55 2.53 15.75 -3.78
N ALA A 56 3.28 16.14 -2.76
CA ALA A 56 4.66 16.62 -2.97
C ALA A 56 5.50 15.54 -3.68
N LEU A 57 6.55 16.00 -4.38
CA LEU A 57 7.48 15.07 -5.02
C LEU A 57 8.27 14.30 -3.96
N LEU A 58 8.36 12.99 -4.15
CA LEU A 58 9.18 12.12 -3.32
C LEU A 58 10.67 12.37 -3.57
N PRO A 59 11.54 12.13 -2.58
CA PRO A 59 12.99 12.24 -2.75
C PRO A 59 13.52 11.39 -3.92
N ALA A 60 14.61 11.82 -4.54
CA ALA A 60 15.25 11.10 -5.65
C ALA A 60 15.72 9.69 -5.25
N HIS A 61 16.11 9.51 -3.99
CA HIS A 61 16.49 8.23 -3.38
C HIS A 61 15.40 7.84 -2.37
N TYR A 62 14.28 7.34 -2.89
CA TYR A 62 13.14 6.85 -2.10
C TYR A 62 13.19 5.33 -2.01
N HIS A 63 13.18 4.79 -0.79
CA HIS A 63 13.36 3.37 -0.50
C HIS A 63 12.24 2.81 0.36
N MET A 64 12.20 1.50 0.52
CA MET A 64 11.21 0.84 1.38
C MET A 64 11.33 1.27 2.85
N CYS A 65 12.54 1.58 3.33
CA CYS A 65 12.73 2.11 4.67
C CYS A 65 12.03 3.46 4.89
N ASP A 66 11.93 4.33 3.86
CA ASP A 66 11.22 5.60 3.97
C ASP A 66 9.72 5.37 4.14
N MET A 67 9.16 4.39 3.41
CA MET A 67 7.76 3.99 3.56
C MET A 67 7.48 3.36 4.93
N ALA A 68 8.41 2.58 5.46
CA ALA A 68 8.31 2.01 6.81
C ALA A 68 8.40 3.10 7.89
N ASN A 69 9.30 4.08 7.73
CA ASN A 69 9.42 5.24 8.61
C ASN A 69 8.12 6.05 8.68
N GLN A 70 7.38 6.15 7.57
CA GLN A 70 6.06 6.77 7.55
C GLN A 70 5.09 6.14 8.56
N VAL A 71 5.07 4.78 8.58
CA VAL A 71 4.22 4.04 9.52
C VAL A 71 4.74 4.20 10.94
N LEU A 72 6.06 4.13 11.14
CA LEU A 72 6.68 4.33 12.45
C LEU A 72 6.30 5.70 13.04
N HIS A 73 6.47 6.78 12.27
CA HIS A 73 6.08 8.12 12.71
C HIS A 73 4.57 8.25 12.99
N LEU A 74 3.73 7.52 12.24
CA LEU A 74 2.29 7.47 12.52
C LEU A 74 2.00 6.80 13.87
N LEU A 75 2.65 5.67 14.16
CA LEU A 75 2.51 4.96 15.43
C LEU A 75 2.95 5.83 16.61
N GLU A 76 4.10 6.49 16.49
CA GLU A 76 4.63 7.44 17.49
C GLU A 76 3.66 8.62 17.73
N HIS A 77 3.17 9.23 16.63
CA HIS A 77 2.22 10.34 16.69
C HIS A 77 0.92 9.96 17.41
N LEU A 78 0.43 8.74 17.16
CA LEU A 78 -0.79 8.22 17.78
C LEU A 78 -0.55 7.58 19.15
N GLN A 79 0.71 7.52 19.61
CA GLN A 79 1.11 6.85 20.85
C GLN A 79 0.68 5.37 20.91
N ILE A 80 0.76 4.67 19.77
CA ILE A 80 0.46 3.25 19.66
C ILE A 80 1.72 2.47 19.94
N HIS A 81 1.77 1.74 21.06
CA HIS A 81 2.94 0.97 21.47
C HIS A 81 2.85 -0.52 21.11
N GLU A 82 1.63 -1.03 20.94
CA GLU A 82 1.40 -2.42 20.52
C GLU A 82 0.32 -2.46 19.43
N PHE A 83 0.56 -3.22 18.36
CA PHE A 83 -0.37 -3.31 17.25
C PHE A 83 -0.23 -4.61 16.46
N HIS A 84 -1.31 -4.96 15.77
CA HIS A 84 -1.32 -5.92 14.66
C HIS A 84 -1.24 -5.17 13.33
N MET A 85 -0.67 -5.78 12.31
CA MET A 85 -0.62 -5.18 10.97
C MET A 85 -1.10 -6.16 9.91
N ILE A 86 -1.90 -5.65 8.96
CA ILE A 86 -2.25 -6.35 7.73
C ILE A 86 -1.74 -5.52 6.56
N GLY A 87 -0.89 -6.13 5.74
CA GLY A 87 -0.31 -5.50 4.56
C GLY A 87 -0.64 -6.26 3.27
N HIS A 88 -1.14 -5.54 2.27
CA HIS A 88 -1.40 -6.08 0.93
C HIS A 88 -0.30 -5.67 -0.05
N ALA A 89 0.29 -6.63 -0.76
CA ALA A 89 1.34 -6.40 -1.76
C ALA A 89 2.45 -5.49 -1.22
N LEU A 90 2.65 -4.28 -1.79
CA LEU A 90 3.58 -3.28 -1.28
C LEU A 90 3.41 -3.01 0.23
N GLY A 91 2.17 -2.95 0.72
CA GLY A 91 1.89 -2.74 2.13
C GLY A 91 2.40 -3.86 3.04
N GLY A 92 2.43 -5.09 2.54
CA GLY A 92 3.05 -6.21 3.25
C GLY A 92 4.57 -6.09 3.31
N ILE A 93 5.19 -5.61 2.22
CA ILE A 93 6.64 -5.34 2.17
C ILE A 93 7.01 -4.19 3.13
N ILE A 94 6.19 -3.13 3.19
CA ILE A 94 6.33 -2.07 4.20
C ILE A 94 6.29 -2.67 5.61
N GLY A 95 5.36 -3.61 5.88
CA GLY A 95 5.26 -4.28 7.17
C GLY A 95 6.49 -5.10 7.53
N MET A 96 7.09 -5.81 6.57
CA MET A 96 8.34 -6.56 6.78
C MET A 96 9.51 -5.63 7.07
N GLU A 97 9.65 -4.52 6.35
CA GLU A 97 10.68 -3.52 6.60
C GLU A 97 10.49 -2.82 7.95
N LEU A 98 9.24 -2.49 8.31
CA LEU A 98 8.90 -1.94 9.62
C LEU A 98 9.27 -2.90 10.75
N ALA A 99 8.98 -4.19 10.61
CA ALA A 99 9.32 -5.20 11.62
C ALA A 99 10.84 -5.27 11.89
N LYS A 100 11.68 -5.02 10.87
CA LYS A 100 13.15 -4.91 11.05
C LYS A 100 13.52 -3.70 11.88
N GLN A 101 12.91 -2.54 11.59
CA GLN A 101 13.19 -1.28 12.29
C GLN A 101 12.75 -1.34 13.76
N LEU A 102 11.66 -2.04 14.06
CA LEU A 102 11.09 -2.16 15.41
C LEU A 102 11.95 -3.00 16.37
N LYS A 103 12.95 -3.76 15.89
CA LYS A 103 13.84 -4.55 16.77
C LYS A 103 14.54 -3.73 17.84
N SER A 104 14.74 -2.43 17.60
CA SER A 104 15.40 -1.49 18.52
C SER A 104 14.44 -0.41 19.05
N SER A 105 13.12 -0.62 18.92
CA SER A 105 12.06 0.31 19.31
C SER A 105 11.35 -0.15 20.59
N SER A 106 10.68 0.76 21.26
CA SER A 106 9.72 0.45 22.33
C SER A 106 8.33 0.09 21.81
N ILE A 107 8.13 0.14 20.48
CA ILE A 107 6.88 -0.23 19.83
C ILE A 107 6.95 -1.69 19.40
N THR A 108 5.90 -2.47 19.67
CA THR A 108 5.82 -3.91 19.41
C THR A 108 4.79 -4.21 18.33
N MET A 109 5.22 -4.82 17.24
CA MET A 109 4.32 -5.45 16.27
C MET A 109 3.97 -6.85 16.76
N LEU A 110 2.73 -7.05 17.24
CA LEU A 110 2.24 -8.33 17.77
C LEU A 110 2.07 -9.40 16.69
N SER A 111 1.63 -8.99 15.51
CA SER A 111 1.55 -9.86 14.32
C SER A 111 1.60 -9.07 13.03
N LEU A 112 2.06 -9.72 11.97
CA LEU A 112 2.04 -9.22 10.59
C LEU A 112 1.35 -10.24 9.69
N THR A 113 0.22 -9.87 9.12
CA THR A 113 -0.48 -10.65 8.09
C THR A 113 -0.12 -10.13 6.72
N LEU A 114 0.43 -11.01 5.87
CA LEU A 114 0.85 -10.70 4.52
C LEU A 114 -0.16 -11.22 3.51
N ILE A 115 -0.66 -10.33 2.65
CA ILE A 115 -1.56 -10.69 1.56
C ILE A 115 -0.86 -10.34 0.25
N ASN A 116 -0.51 -11.35 -0.56
CA ASN A 116 0.16 -11.21 -1.86
C ASN A 116 1.45 -10.36 -1.79
N ALA A 117 2.18 -10.42 -0.68
CA ALA A 117 3.50 -9.83 -0.55
C ALA A 117 4.58 -10.89 -0.84
N TRP A 118 5.78 -10.43 -1.15
CA TRP A 118 6.95 -11.26 -1.41
C TRP A 118 8.17 -10.71 -0.66
N ASP A 119 9.12 -11.57 -0.38
CA ASP A 119 10.40 -11.26 0.22
C ASP A 119 11.51 -11.06 -0.82
N GLU A 120 11.34 -11.65 -2.00
CA GLU A 120 12.24 -11.55 -3.14
C GLU A 120 11.42 -11.42 -4.44
N LEU A 121 11.90 -10.57 -5.36
CA LEU A 121 11.26 -10.33 -6.64
C LEU A 121 11.61 -11.47 -7.61
N ASP A 122 10.62 -12.27 -8.02
CA ASP A 122 10.82 -13.31 -9.01
C ASP A 122 10.86 -12.77 -10.46
N ALA A 123 11.30 -13.61 -11.39
CA ALA A 123 11.46 -13.23 -12.79
C ALA A 123 10.14 -12.84 -13.49
N HIS A 124 9.00 -13.44 -13.09
CA HIS A 124 7.70 -13.10 -13.63
C HIS A 124 7.26 -11.72 -13.15
N THR A 125 7.33 -11.48 -11.83
CA THR A 125 6.98 -10.21 -11.21
C THR A 125 7.87 -9.08 -11.72
N GLN A 126 9.18 -9.33 -11.90
CA GLN A 126 10.10 -8.39 -12.54
C GLN A 126 9.61 -7.97 -13.92
N LYS A 127 9.25 -8.93 -14.80
CA LYS A 127 8.74 -8.64 -16.14
C LYS A 127 7.43 -7.85 -16.11
N CYS A 128 6.54 -8.14 -15.18
CA CYS A 128 5.30 -7.38 -15.01
C CYS A 128 5.58 -5.91 -14.65
N PHE A 129 6.52 -5.65 -13.76
CA PHE A 129 6.91 -4.28 -13.40
C PHE A 129 7.68 -3.57 -14.51
N ASP A 130 8.58 -4.25 -15.23
CA ASP A 130 9.28 -3.70 -16.38
C ASP A 130 8.29 -3.24 -17.47
N ALA A 131 7.28 -4.07 -17.78
CA ALA A 131 6.22 -3.72 -18.73
C ALA A 131 5.40 -2.50 -18.26
N ARG A 132 5.02 -2.46 -16.97
CA ARG A 132 4.28 -1.34 -16.38
C ARG A 132 5.08 -0.04 -16.41
N ILE A 133 6.37 -0.10 -16.09
CA ILE A 133 7.29 1.05 -16.16
C ILE A 133 7.42 1.54 -17.61
N ALA A 134 7.58 0.63 -18.57
CA ALA A 134 7.68 0.97 -19.98
C ALA A 134 6.40 1.65 -20.48
N LEU A 135 5.21 1.16 -20.10
CA LEU A 135 3.92 1.78 -20.43
C LEU A 135 3.82 3.20 -19.86
N LEU A 136 4.15 3.38 -18.57
CA LEU A 136 4.12 4.69 -17.95
C LEU A 136 5.13 5.67 -18.57
N ALA A 137 6.33 5.17 -18.92
CA ALA A 137 7.38 6.00 -19.53
C ALA A 137 7.02 6.45 -20.94
N SER A 138 6.55 5.53 -21.79
CA SER A 138 6.40 5.73 -23.25
C SER A 138 5.00 6.18 -23.65
N ALA A 139 3.95 5.67 -22.99
CA ALA A 139 2.55 5.89 -23.37
C ALA A 139 1.74 6.66 -22.30
N GLY A 140 2.32 6.91 -21.13
CA GLY A 140 1.73 7.78 -20.11
C GLY A 140 0.80 7.07 -19.12
N ALA A 141 0.13 7.90 -18.29
CA ALA A 141 -0.69 7.43 -17.17
C ALA A 141 -1.87 6.58 -17.63
N GLU A 142 -2.53 6.95 -18.72
CA GLU A 142 -3.69 6.21 -19.24
C GLU A 142 -3.33 4.78 -19.60
N ALA A 143 -2.28 4.58 -20.40
CA ALA A 143 -1.83 3.24 -20.80
C ALA A 143 -1.41 2.42 -19.57
N TYR A 144 -0.73 3.05 -18.60
CA TYR A 144 -0.33 2.41 -17.36
C TYR A 144 -1.53 1.93 -16.54
N ILE A 145 -2.56 2.77 -16.36
CA ILE A 145 -3.77 2.42 -15.59
C ILE A 145 -4.60 1.37 -16.34
N ARG A 146 -4.86 1.56 -17.63
CA ARG A 146 -5.67 0.63 -18.45
C ARG A 146 -5.08 -0.77 -18.54
N ALA A 147 -3.76 -0.91 -18.46
CA ALA A 147 -3.09 -2.20 -18.46
C ALA A 147 -3.07 -2.91 -17.10
N GLN A 148 -3.36 -2.21 -15.99
CA GLN A 148 -3.21 -2.80 -14.65
C GLN A 148 -4.07 -4.06 -14.45
N ALA A 149 -5.28 -4.07 -14.96
CA ALA A 149 -6.19 -5.21 -14.83
C ALA A 149 -5.57 -6.52 -15.36
N LEU A 150 -4.74 -6.44 -16.41
CA LEU A 150 -4.06 -7.61 -17.02
C LEU A 150 -3.05 -8.27 -16.07
N PHE A 151 -2.49 -7.51 -15.12
CA PHE A 151 -1.51 -8.00 -14.15
C PHE A 151 -2.16 -8.42 -12.82
N LEU A 152 -3.40 -7.97 -12.56
CA LEU A 152 -4.05 -8.10 -11.26
C LEU A 152 -5.17 -9.13 -11.22
N TYR A 153 -5.81 -9.42 -12.35
CA TYR A 153 -7.01 -10.23 -12.39
C TYR A 153 -6.97 -11.33 -13.45
N PRO A 154 -7.62 -12.47 -13.18
CA PRO A 154 -7.78 -13.52 -14.19
C PRO A 154 -8.62 -13.04 -15.39
N PRO A 155 -8.36 -13.53 -16.63
CA PRO A 155 -9.07 -13.09 -17.84
C PRO A 155 -10.59 -13.20 -17.75
N ALA A 156 -11.11 -14.28 -17.16
CA ALA A 156 -12.55 -14.48 -17.00
C ALA A 156 -13.18 -13.40 -16.09
N TRP A 157 -12.49 -13.02 -15.01
CA TRP A 157 -12.96 -11.97 -14.10
C TRP A 157 -12.97 -10.60 -14.79
N ILE A 158 -11.93 -10.28 -15.58
CA ILE A 158 -11.86 -9.04 -16.36
C ILE A 158 -13.06 -8.93 -17.29
N SER A 159 -13.36 -10.01 -18.03
CA SER A 159 -14.48 -10.04 -18.97
C SER A 159 -15.86 -9.85 -18.28
N GLN A 160 -16.04 -10.45 -17.11
CA GLN A 160 -17.29 -10.35 -16.35
C GLN A 160 -17.45 -8.99 -15.65
N ASN A 161 -16.36 -8.30 -15.33
CA ASN A 161 -16.37 -7.08 -14.53
C ASN A 161 -15.91 -5.84 -15.32
N HIS A 162 -15.99 -5.87 -16.65
CA HIS A 162 -15.45 -4.83 -17.52
C HIS A 162 -15.92 -3.42 -17.16
N SER A 163 -17.21 -3.22 -16.90
CA SER A 163 -17.76 -1.90 -16.53
C SER A 163 -17.24 -1.40 -15.19
N HIS A 164 -17.09 -2.29 -14.21
CA HIS A 164 -16.51 -1.97 -12.91
C HIS A 164 -15.04 -1.57 -13.04
N ILE A 165 -14.25 -2.34 -13.80
CA ILE A 165 -12.83 -2.04 -14.07
C ILE A 165 -12.71 -0.66 -14.71
N LYS A 166 -13.46 -0.40 -15.79
CA LYS A 166 -13.43 0.88 -16.50
C LYS A 166 -13.73 2.07 -15.58
N ASN A 167 -14.75 1.96 -14.74
CA ASN A 167 -15.09 3.00 -13.78
C ASN A 167 -13.95 3.24 -12.77
N THR A 168 -13.36 2.17 -12.25
CA THR A 168 -12.23 2.26 -11.32
C THR A 168 -11.00 2.90 -11.98
N GLU A 169 -10.70 2.54 -13.22
CA GLU A 169 -9.62 3.13 -14.02
C GLU A 169 -9.84 4.63 -14.24
N ASP A 170 -11.06 5.05 -14.58
CA ASP A 170 -11.39 6.45 -14.81
C ASP A 170 -11.22 7.29 -13.51
N ILE A 171 -11.60 6.74 -12.36
CA ILE A 171 -11.35 7.37 -11.05
C ILE A 171 -9.85 7.48 -10.76
N GLN A 172 -9.10 6.41 -11.01
CA GLN A 172 -7.64 6.40 -10.79
C GLN A 172 -6.91 7.38 -11.70
N LEU A 173 -7.38 7.57 -12.94
CA LEU A 173 -6.82 8.55 -13.87
C LEU A 173 -7.05 9.98 -13.41
N GLN A 174 -8.24 10.29 -12.87
CA GLN A 174 -8.55 11.62 -12.33
C GLN A 174 -7.67 11.97 -11.13
N GLY A 175 -7.34 11.00 -10.29
CA GLY A 175 -6.51 11.18 -9.10
C GLY A 175 -5.04 10.78 -9.29
N PHE A 176 -4.57 10.62 -10.54
CA PHE A 176 -3.25 10.05 -10.81
C PHE A 176 -2.14 10.92 -10.21
N PRO A 177 -1.24 10.33 -9.39
CA PRO A 177 -0.18 11.07 -8.74
C PRO A 177 0.89 11.56 -9.73
N PRO A 178 1.80 12.46 -9.31
CA PRO A 178 2.94 12.84 -10.11
C PRO A 178 3.68 11.61 -10.64
N LYS A 179 3.95 11.56 -11.94
CA LYS A 179 4.59 10.43 -12.62
C LYS A 179 5.93 10.04 -11.95
N THR A 180 6.68 11.03 -11.50
CA THR A 180 7.94 10.85 -10.76
C THR A 180 7.73 10.08 -9.45
N ASN A 181 6.63 10.32 -8.73
CA ASN A 181 6.29 9.61 -7.50
C ASN A 181 5.96 8.15 -7.77
N VAL A 182 5.21 7.87 -8.86
CA VAL A 182 4.92 6.49 -9.26
C VAL A 182 6.21 5.74 -9.56
N PHE A 183 7.14 6.34 -10.31
CA PHE A 183 8.45 5.75 -10.58
C PHE A 183 9.29 5.54 -9.32
N ALA A 184 9.30 6.51 -8.40
CA ALA A 184 10.06 6.38 -7.16
C ALA A 184 9.55 5.18 -6.33
N ARG A 185 8.23 5.05 -6.18
CA ARG A 185 7.59 3.95 -5.45
C ARG A 185 7.78 2.59 -6.12
N LEU A 186 7.67 2.53 -7.45
CA LEU A 186 7.97 1.32 -8.23
C LEU A 186 9.42 0.89 -8.06
N LYS A 187 10.36 1.82 -8.15
CA LYS A 187 11.79 1.53 -7.96
C LYS A 187 12.08 1.03 -6.54
N ALA A 188 11.53 1.69 -5.52
CA ALA A 188 11.69 1.25 -4.14
C ALA A 188 11.22 -0.19 -3.95
N LEU A 189 10.06 -0.54 -4.53
CA LEU A 189 9.50 -1.87 -4.49
C LEU A 189 10.38 -2.92 -5.18
N MET A 190 10.87 -2.61 -6.39
CA MET A 190 11.68 -3.54 -7.19
C MET A 190 13.08 -3.79 -6.64
N HIS A 191 13.61 -2.86 -5.85
CA HIS A 191 14.92 -3.01 -5.21
C HIS A 191 14.84 -3.57 -3.79
N PHE A 192 13.64 -3.91 -3.32
CA PHE A 192 13.49 -4.51 -2.00
C PHE A 192 14.00 -5.95 -1.99
N GLN A 193 14.81 -6.27 -0.98
CA GLN A 193 15.23 -7.62 -0.62
C GLN A 193 15.16 -7.74 0.90
N LEU A 194 14.48 -8.76 1.38
CA LEU A 194 14.43 -9.06 2.81
C LEU A 194 15.77 -9.70 3.23
N GLN A 195 16.57 -8.94 4.00
CA GLN A 195 17.84 -9.40 4.56
C GLN A 195 17.68 -9.78 6.02
#